data_b88aca49cf76ae8911ec0c0ec86235fc
#
_entry.id   b88aca49cf76ae8911ec0c0ec86235fc
#
_cell.length_a   1.000
_cell.length_b   1.000
_cell.length_c   1.000
_cell.angle_alpha   90.00
_cell.angle_beta   90.00
_cell.angle_gamma   90.00
#
_symmetry.space_group_name_H-M   'P 1'
#
loop_
_entity.id
_entity.type
_entity.pdbx_description
1 polymer ?
#
loop_
_entity_poly.entity_id
_entity_poly.type
_entity_poly.pdbx_seq_one_letter_code
_entity_poly.pdbx_strand_id
1 'polypeptide(L)'
;MTDYYYELIVEPEENYEVFLDLVAALTNEAIEEFDGKIIARSEDDLEDIKEGIEKFSQAVNINCKMTLTKKENEDWIKQYQESVKSVEVGKFFVRPSWEEKRDDKIDIIIDPALSFGSGHHETTSSCLESISSYAKEDYEVIDVGTGSGILAIAASKLGCKVDICDTDEVCIKDTASNFELNSTTFNDSWIGSANNVKDKKYDMVIANIVADVLVFIHNDLKKCLKDDGILVISGILDKHKDKVLRKFKDLEQLELIHKNEWITVIFKKQELI
;
A
#
# COMPACT_ATOMS: atom_id res chain seq x y z
N MET A 1 18.93 -9.77 -10.09
CA MET A 1 17.78 -10.55 -10.56
C MET A 1 18.17 -11.13 -11.91
N THR A 2 17.95 -12.41 -12.12
CA THR A 2 18.19 -13.06 -13.40
C THR A 2 17.16 -12.60 -14.43
N ASP A 3 17.56 -12.51 -15.68
CA ASP A 3 16.69 -12.06 -16.78
C ASP A 3 15.59 -13.08 -17.13
N TYR A 4 15.57 -14.23 -16.45
CA TYR A 4 14.62 -15.31 -16.68
C TYR A 4 14.35 -16.11 -15.40
N TYR A 5 13.27 -16.89 -15.43
CA TYR A 5 12.93 -17.90 -14.43
C TYR A 5 12.39 -19.15 -15.10
N TYR A 6 12.44 -20.27 -14.37
CA TYR A 6 11.82 -21.53 -14.77
C TYR A 6 10.46 -21.67 -14.09
N GLU A 7 9.47 -22.11 -14.86
CA GLU A 7 8.13 -22.43 -14.36
C GLU A 7 7.84 -23.89 -14.65
N LEU A 8 7.64 -24.67 -13.58
CA LEU A 8 7.21 -26.06 -13.64
C LEU A 8 5.74 -26.14 -13.26
N ILE A 9 4.90 -26.61 -14.19
CA ILE A 9 3.50 -26.91 -13.96
C ILE A 9 3.34 -28.42 -13.85
N VAL A 10 2.71 -28.88 -12.77
CA VAL A 10 2.47 -30.29 -12.44
C VAL A 10 0.97 -30.51 -12.33
N GLU A 11 0.43 -31.42 -13.16
CA GLU A 11 -0.99 -31.72 -13.29
C GLU A 11 -1.21 -33.23 -13.04
N PRO A 12 -1.32 -33.67 -11.77
CA PRO A 12 -1.59 -35.11 -11.46
C PRO A 12 -3.06 -35.45 -11.71
N GLU A 13 -3.32 -36.66 -12.26
CA GLU A 13 -4.69 -37.13 -12.45
C GLU A 13 -5.37 -37.56 -11.15
N GLU A 14 -4.59 -38.00 -10.17
CA GLU A 14 -5.06 -38.46 -8.85
C GLU A 14 -4.06 -38.06 -7.74
N ASN A 15 -4.53 -38.07 -6.48
CA ASN A 15 -3.70 -37.82 -5.29
C ASN A 15 -2.99 -36.45 -5.28
N TYR A 16 -3.70 -35.41 -5.67
CA TYR A 16 -3.21 -34.03 -5.79
C TYR A 16 -2.36 -33.58 -4.58
N GLU A 17 -2.84 -33.79 -3.35
CA GLU A 17 -2.15 -33.39 -2.11
C GLU A 17 -0.77 -34.04 -1.96
N VAL A 18 -0.62 -35.29 -2.40
CA VAL A 18 0.67 -36.00 -2.34
C VAL A 18 1.67 -35.39 -3.31
N PHE A 19 1.22 -35.01 -4.50
CA PHE A 19 2.09 -34.31 -5.46
C PHE A 19 2.39 -32.88 -5.01
N LEU A 20 1.46 -32.19 -4.36
CA LEU A 20 1.67 -30.86 -3.78
C LEU A 20 2.77 -30.91 -2.73
N ASP A 21 2.67 -31.84 -1.76
CA ASP A 21 3.68 -32.02 -0.73
C ASP A 21 5.05 -32.42 -1.33
N LEU A 22 5.05 -33.26 -2.36
CA LEU A 22 6.28 -33.66 -3.05
C LEU A 22 6.95 -32.47 -3.74
N VAL A 23 6.19 -31.67 -4.50
CA VAL A 23 6.72 -30.47 -5.19
C VAL A 23 7.24 -29.49 -4.16
N ALA A 24 6.50 -29.23 -3.09
CA ALA A 24 6.93 -28.35 -2.00
C ALA A 24 8.26 -28.80 -1.38
N ALA A 25 8.39 -30.11 -1.10
CA ALA A 25 9.60 -30.69 -0.51
C ALA A 25 10.81 -30.64 -1.45
N LEU A 26 10.60 -30.77 -2.75
CA LEU A 26 11.69 -30.81 -3.75
C LEU A 26 12.15 -29.39 -4.16
N THR A 27 11.24 -28.42 -4.25
CA THR A 27 11.58 -27.07 -4.70
C THR A 27 12.12 -26.21 -3.56
N ASN A 28 11.65 -26.42 -2.33
CA ASN A 28 11.87 -25.52 -1.18
C ASN A 28 11.50 -24.05 -1.47
N GLU A 29 10.63 -23.81 -2.45
CA GLU A 29 10.15 -22.52 -2.93
C GLU A 29 8.65 -22.37 -2.64
N ALA A 30 8.13 -21.16 -2.81
CA ALA A 30 6.69 -20.93 -2.74
C ALA A 30 5.98 -21.57 -3.94
N ILE A 31 4.89 -22.29 -3.66
CA ILE A 31 4.07 -22.97 -4.67
C ILE A 31 2.75 -22.22 -4.82
N GLU A 32 2.32 -22.05 -6.07
CA GLU A 32 1.00 -21.55 -6.42
C GLU A 32 0.10 -22.72 -6.83
N GLU A 33 -1.13 -22.71 -6.31
CA GLU A 33 -2.18 -23.64 -6.69
C GLU A 33 -3.21 -22.92 -7.55
N PHE A 34 -3.44 -23.41 -8.77
CA PHE A 34 -4.40 -22.82 -9.67
C PHE A 34 -5.08 -23.88 -10.55
N ASP A 35 -6.40 -23.96 -10.48
CA ASP A 35 -7.24 -24.82 -11.33
C ASP A 35 -6.76 -26.28 -11.41
N GLY A 36 -6.45 -26.88 -10.23
CA GLY A 36 -5.97 -28.26 -10.13
C GLY A 36 -4.53 -28.46 -10.57
N LYS A 37 -3.77 -27.39 -10.78
CA LYS A 37 -2.35 -27.39 -11.14
C LYS A 37 -1.51 -26.93 -9.97
N ILE A 38 -0.33 -27.53 -9.85
CA ILE A 38 0.72 -27.13 -8.91
C ILE A 38 1.78 -26.41 -9.73
N ILE A 39 2.07 -25.17 -9.38
CA ILE A 39 2.99 -24.32 -10.13
C ILE A 39 4.15 -23.93 -9.23
N ALA A 40 5.35 -24.33 -9.59
CA ALA A 40 6.59 -23.94 -8.95
C ALA A 40 7.40 -23.01 -9.86
N ARG A 41 8.00 -21.95 -9.28
CA ARG A 41 8.86 -21.02 -10.00
C ARG A 41 10.20 -20.90 -9.28
N SER A 42 11.30 -20.87 -10.04
CA SER A 42 12.65 -20.70 -9.51
C SER A 42 13.56 -19.99 -10.51
N GLU A 43 14.55 -19.26 -10.02
CA GLU A 43 15.67 -18.76 -10.84
C GLU A 43 16.62 -19.88 -11.27
N ASP A 44 16.65 -20.98 -10.52
CA ASP A 44 17.42 -22.18 -10.83
C ASP A 44 16.64 -23.13 -11.77
N ASP A 45 17.35 -23.96 -12.52
CA ASP A 45 16.77 -24.96 -13.40
C ASP A 45 15.98 -26.01 -12.60
N LEU A 46 14.75 -26.30 -13.01
CA LEU A 46 13.86 -27.25 -12.36
C LEU A 46 13.80 -28.62 -13.06
N GLU A 47 14.71 -28.93 -14.00
CA GLU A 47 14.69 -30.19 -14.73
C GLU A 47 14.93 -31.42 -13.82
N ASP A 48 15.88 -31.33 -12.85
CA ASP A 48 16.12 -32.39 -11.87
C ASP A 48 14.90 -32.67 -10.99
N ILE A 49 14.15 -31.61 -10.64
CA ILE A 49 12.91 -31.68 -9.85
C ILE A 49 11.82 -32.40 -10.68
N LYS A 50 11.66 -31.98 -11.93
CA LYS A 50 10.71 -32.60 -12.86
C LYS A 50 11.00 -34.07 -13.03
N GLU A 51 12.30 -34.48 -13.24
CA GLU A 51 12.69 -35.88 -13.29
C GLU A 51 12.37 -36.63 -12.00
N GLY A 52 12.54 -36.02 -10.82
CA GLY A 52 12.18 -36.55 -9.53
C GLY A 52 10.68 -36.86 -9.43
N ILE A 53 9.84 -35.93 -9.87
CA ILE A 53 8.38 -36.08 -9.88
C ILE A 53 7.97 -37.17 -10.91
N GLU A 54 8.62 -37.24 -12.07
CA GLU A 54 8.38 -38.27 -13.07
C GLU A 54 8.65 -39.70 -12.51
N LYS A 55 9.78 -39.86 -11.84
CA LYS A 55 10.14 -41.13 -11.19
C LYS A 55 9.13 -41.51 -10.09
N PHE A 56 8.68 -40.55 -9.31
CA PHE A 56 7.65 -40.79 -8.31
C PHE A 56 6.32 -41.18 -8.94
N SER A 57 5.85 -40.43 -9.95
CA SER A 57 4.63 -40.71 -10.73
C SER A 57 4.62 -42.16 -11.27
N GLN A 58 5.74 -42.61 -11.84
CA GLN A 58 5.92 -43.96 -12.32
C GLN A 58 5.87 -45.00 -11.16
N ALA A 59 6.53 -44.72 -10.03
CA ALA A 59 6.57 -45.61 -8.89
C ALA A 59 5.21 -45.84 -8.24
N VAL A 60 4.36 -44.81 -8.21
CA VAL A 60 3.00 -44.88 -7.66
C VAL A 60 1.93 -45.24 -8.72
N ASN A 61 2.34 -45.38 -9.98
CA ASN A 61 1.48 -45.67 -11.14
C ASN A 61 0.32 -44.67 -11.31
N ILE A 62 0.59 -43.37 -11.10
CA ILE A 62 -0.33 -42.26 -11.31
C ILE A 62 0.17 -41.44 -12.48
N ASN A 63 -0.68 -41.17 -13.45
CA ASN A 63 -0.31 -40.33 -14.56
C ASN A 63 -0.24 -38.87 -14.09
N CYS A 64 0.82 -38.16 -14.50
CA CYS A 64 1.03 -36.78 -14.13
C CYS A 64 1.61 -36.04 -15.34
N LYS A 65 0.85 -35.06 -15.83
CA LYS A 65 1.32 -34.20 -16.90
C LYS A 65 2.20 -33.10 -16.32
N MET A 66 3.37 -32.90 -16.91
CA MET A 66 4.31 -31.86 -16.48
C MET A 66 4.75 -30.99 -17.65
N THR A 67 4.87 -29.70 -17.40
CA THR A 67 5.36 -28.75 -18.37
C THR A 67 6.40 -27.86 -17.69
N LEU A 68 7.65 -27.92 -18.14
CA LEU A 68 8.72 -27.04 -17.72
C LEU A 68 8.98 -26.00 -18.81
N THR A 69 8.93 -24.75 -18.44
CA THR A 69 9.11 -23.63 -19.37
C THR A 69 10.09 -22.62 -18.79
N LYS A 70 11.06 -22.21 -19.57
CA LYS A 70 11.92 -21.06 -19.26
C LYS A 70 11.20 -19.81 -19.73
N LYS A 71 10.91 -18.88 -18.81
CA LYS A 71 10.24 -17.62 -19.08
C LYS A 71 11.18 -16.45 -18.85
N GLU A 72 11.09 -15.42 -19.69
CA GLU A 72 11.80 -14.18 -19.47
C GLU A 72 11.10 -13.36 -18.41
N ASN A 73 11.85 -12.74 -17.49
CA ASN A 73 11.30 -11.88 -16.44
C ASN A 73 10.60 -10.64 -17.03
N GLU A 74 10.92 -10.25 -18.25
CA GLU A 74 10.24 -9.14 -18.94
C GLU A 74 8.74 -9.37 -19.12
N ASP A 75 8.29 -10.62 -19.37
CA ASP A 75 6.86 -10.91 -19.55
C ASP A 75 6.06 -10.72 -18.26
N TRP A 76 6.63 -11.09 -17.12
CA TRP A 76 5.97 -10.87 -15.82
C TRP A 76 5.97 -9.40 -15.43
N ILE A 77 7.08 -8.70 -15.60
CA ILE A 77 7.19 -7.25 -15.37
C ILE A 77 6.19 -6.52 -16.25
N LYS A 78 6.09 -6.89 -17.53
CA LYS A 78 5.17 -6.25 -18.47
C LYS A 78 3.70 -6.52 -18.11
N GLN A 79 3.32 -7.75 -17.79
CA GLN A 79 1.99 -8.09 -17.32
C GLN A 79 1.63 -7.36 -16.03
N TYR A 80 2.59 -7.26 -15.10
CA TYR A 80 2.42 -6.51 -13.87
C TYR A 80 2.23 -5.01 -14.15
N GLN A 81 3.06 -4.42 -15.02
CA GLN A 81 2.91 -3.03 -15.44
C GLN A 81 1.56 -2.77 -16.10
N GLU A 82 1.08 -3.68 -16.94
CA GLU A 82 -0.24 -3.58 -17.59
C GLU A 82 -1.41 -3.69 -16.58
N SER A 83 -1.22 -4.35 -15.45
CA SER A 83 -2.23 -4.50 -14.39
C SER A 83 -2.37 -3.26 -13.50
N VAL A 84 -1.33 -2.45 -13.39
CA VAL A 84 -1.30 -1.23 -12.58
C VAL A 84 -1.69 -0.05 -13.44
N LYS A 85 -2.83 0.56 -13.15
CA LYS A 85 -3.36 1.71 -13.90
C LYS A 85 -3.18 2.99 -13.10
N SER A 86 -3.09 4.10 -13.80
CA SER A 86 -3.17 5.42 -13.16
C SER A 86 -4.59 5.71 -12.65
N VAL A 87 -4.69 6.59 -11.65
CA VAL A 87 -5.97 7.02 -11.10
C VAL A 87 -6.01 8.55 -10.95
N GLU A 88 -7.15 9.14 -11.31
CA GLU A 88 -7.40 10.57 -11.13
C GLU A 88 -8.21 10.79 -9.85
N VAL A 89 -7.68 11.63 -8.93
CA VAL A 89 -8.33 11.94 -7.65
C VAL A 89 -8.18 13.42 -7.33
N GLY A 90 -9.28 14.16 -7.33
CA GLY A 90 -9.25 15.61 -7.07
C GLY A 90 -8.33 16.35 -8.04
N LYS A 91 -7.33 17.07 -7.49
CA LYS A 91 -6.31 17.77 -8.29
C LYS A 91 -5.19 16.87 -8.79
N PHE A 92 -5.12 15.62 -8.32
CA PHE A 92 -3.98 14.73 -8.52
C PHE A 92 -4.23 13.73 -9.63
N PHE A 93 -3.15 13.38 -10.32
CA PHE A 93 -3.04 12.22 -11.19
C PHE A 93 -1.96 11.32 -10.63
N VAL A 94 -2.38 10.19 -10.07
CA VAL A 94 -1.48 9.19 -9.48
C VAL A 94 -1.20 8.14 -10.53
N ARG A 95 0.06 7.90 -10.81
CA ARG A 95 0.52 6.95 -11.83
C ARG A 95 1.79 6.22 -11.42
N PRO A 96 2.07 5.06 -11.99
CA PRO A 96 3.40 4.45 -11.93
C PRO A 96 4.40 5.22 -12.82
N SER A 97 5.69 5.00 -12.61
CA SER A 97 6.77 5.72 -13.32
C SER A 97 6.80 5.46 -14.84
N TRP A 98 6.30 4.31 -15.30
CA TRP A 98 6.24 3.93 -16.71
C TRP A 98 5.04 4.49 -17.49
N GLU A 99 4.06 5.10 -16.82
CA GLU A 99 2.97 5.80 -17.50
C GLU A 99 3.32 7.27 -17.74
N GLU A 100 2.76 7.87 -18.81
CA GLU A 100 2.98 9.27 -19.12
C GLU A 100 2.22 10.19 -18.17
N LYS A 101 2.85 11.33 -17.83
CA LYS A 101 2.21 12.36 -17.02
C LYS A 101 1.07 13.06 -17.77
N ARG A 102 0.18 13.69 -17.01
CA ARG A 102 -0.82 14.60 -17.52
C ARG A 102 -0.50 16.03 -17.11
N ASP A 103 -0.58 16.98 -18.05
CA ASP A 103 -0.24 18.38 -17.80
C ASP A 103 -1.38 19.19 -17.14
N ASP A 104 -2.61 18.63 -17.11
CA ASP A 104 -3.80 19.26 -16.52
C ASP A 104 -3.99 18.93 -15.02
N LYS A 105 -3.12 18.10 -14.44
CA LYS A 105 -3.18 17.62 -13.07
C LYS A 105 -1.83 17.70 -12.36
N ILE A 106 -1.87 17.65 -11.05
CA ILE A 106 -0.67 17.51 -10.22
C ILE A 106 -0.24 16.04 -10.28
N ASP A 107 0.89 15.79 -10.89
CA ASP A 107 1.44 14.46 -11.11
C ASP A 107 2.03 13.89 -9.83
N ILE A 108 1.61 12.69 -9.45
CA ILE A 108 2.15 11.91 -8.34
C ILE A 108 2.59 10.55 -8.86
N ILE A 109 3.87 10.24 -8.72
CA ILE A 109 4.44 8.97 -9.15
C ILE A 109 4.57 8.05 -7.94
N ILE A 110 3.90 6.90 -7.99
CA ILE A 110 4.01 5.83 -6.99
C ILE A 110 4.19 4.52 -7.72
N ASP A 111 5.37 3.96 -7.64
CA ASP A 111 5.61 2.62 -8.14
C ASP A 111 5.12 1.60 -7.11
N PRO A 112 4.48 0.52 -7.56
CA PRO A 112 4.02 -0.53 -6.67
C PRO A 112 5.16 -1.13 -5.87
N ALA A 113 5.01 -1.14 -4.56
CA ALA A 113 5.93 -1.69 -3.57
C ALA A 113 5.16 -2.51 -2.53
N LEU A 114 5.86 -3.03 -1.53
CA LEU A 114 5.24 -3.76 -0.43
C LEU A 114 4.47 -2.83 0.53
N SER A 115 4.78 -1.54 0.53
CA SER A 115 4.11 -0.56 1.38
C SER A 115 2.71 -0.21 0.87
N PHE A 116 1.75 -0.01 1.80
CA PHE A 116 0.38 0.37 1.48
C PHE A 116 0.30 1.79 0.90
N GLY A 117 -0.62 2.01 -0.06
CA GLY A 117 -0.93 3.34 -0.59
C GLY A 117 -0.60 3.54 -2.07
N SER A 118 -1.27 2.80 -2.97
CA SER A 118 -1.16 2.96 -4.43
C SER A 118 -2.07 4.03 -5.04
N GLY A 119 -2.92 4.66 -4.23
CA GLY A 119 -3.94 5.61 -4.70
C GLY A 119 -5.28 4.99 -5.12
N HIS A 120 -5.33 3.69 -5.40
CA HIS A 120 -6.53 2.98 -5.87
C HIS A 120 -7.51 2.63 -4.76
N HIS A 121 -7.02 2.44 -3.54
CA HIS A 121 -7.87 2.08 -2.42
C HIS A 121 -8.78 3.26 -2.03
N GLU A 122 -10.03 3.00 -1.68
CA GLU A 122 -11.06 3.99 -1.35
C GLU A 122 -10.61 4.95 -0.27
N THR A 123 -9.89 4.46 0.73
CA THR A 123 -9.38 5.28 1.85
C THR A 123 -8.32 6.26 1.39
N THR A 124 -7.37 5.81 0.54
CA THR A 124 -6.33 6.67 -0.02
C THR A 124 -6.93 7.72 -0.94
N SER A 125 -7.85 7.31 -1.82
CA SER A 125 -8.58 8.21 -2.71
C SER A 125 -9.34 9.28 -1.93
N SER A 126 -10.07 8.93 -0.86
CA SER A 126 -10.80 9.90 -0.03
C SER A 126 -9.87 10.86 0.72
N CYS A 127 -8.71 10.38 1.19
CA CYS A 127 -7.69 11.25 1.80
C CYS A 127 -7.10 12.24 0.77
N LEU A 128 -6.80 11.78 -0.45
CA LEU A 128 -6.31 12.66 -1.53
C LEU A 128 -7.33 13.75 -1.89
N GLU A 129 -8.63 13.40 -1.97
CA GLU A 129 -9.71 14.39 -2.16
C GLU A 129 -9.75 15.41 -1.02
N SER A 130 -9.61 14.94 0.23
CA SER A 130 -9.57 15.82 1.41
C SER A 130 -8.35 16.75 1.38
N ILE A 131 -7.16 16.23 1.06
CA ILE A 131 -5.95 17.04 0.89
C ILE A 131 -6.15 18.10 -0.22
N SER A 132 -6.70 17.67 -1.36
CA SER A 132 -7.01 18.55 -2.49
C SER A 132 -7.93 19.72 -2.11
N SER A 133 -8.84 19.51 -1.16
CA SER A 133 -9.87 20.48 -0.74
C SER A 133 -9.42 21.36 0.42
N TYR A 134 -8.71 20.80 1.39
CA TYR A 134 -8.43 21.46 2.67
C TYR A 134 -6.98 21.92 2.85
N ALA A 135 -6.00 21.30 2.15
CA ALA A 135 -4.61 21.73 2.26
C ALA A 135 -4.38 23.07 1.56
N LYS A 136 -3.54 23.93 2.16
CA LYS A 136 -3.14 25.22 1.62
C LYS A 136 -1.62 25.32 1.60
N GLU A 137 -1.10 26.15 0.69
CA GLU A 137 0.32 26.47 0.64
C GLU A 137 0.82 26.94 2.01
N ASP A 138 2.05 26.60 2.34
CA ASP A 138 2.73 26.84 3.62
C ASP A 138 2.15 26.13 4.86
N TYR A 139 1.10 25.33 4.73
CA TYR A 139 0.62 24.52 5.87
C TYR A 139 1.72 23.59 6.40
N GLU A 140 1.82 23.53 7.73
CA GLU A 140 2.55 22.46 8.42
C GLU A 140 1.65 21.21 8.44
N VAL A 141 2.08 20.13 7.83
CA VAL A 141 1.32 18.89 7.71
C VAL A 141 2.10 17.73 8.30
N ILE A 142 1.42 16.81 8.95
CA ILE A 142 2.00 15.52 9.35
C ILE A 142 1.16 14.38 8.77
N ASP A 143 1.84 13.38 8.19
CA ASP A 143 1.27 12.12 7.74
C ASP A 143 1.66 11.00 8.71
N VAL A 144 0.69 10.47 9.45
CA VAL A 144 0.87 9.46 10.52
C VAL A 144 0.48 8.08 10.00
N GLY A 145 1.44 7.17 9.90
CA GLY A 145 1.31 5.92 9.17
C GLY A 145 1.43 6.16 7.67
N THR A 146 2.56 6.76 7.27
CA THR A 146 2.75 7.31 5.92
C THR A 146 2.75 6.24 4.81
N GLY A 147 3.12 4.98 5.12
CA GLY A 147 3.17 3.88 4.16
C GLY A 147 4.04 4.19 2.95
N SER A 148 3.44 4.30 1.76
CA SER A 148 4.14 4.70 0.53
C SER A 148 4.51 6.18 0.46
N GLY A 149 3.99 7.02 1.37
CA GLY A 149 4.15 8.46 1.37
C GLY A 149 3.23 9.22 0.43
N ILE A 150 2.30 8.57 -0.24
CA ILE A 150 1.44 9.21 -1.27
C ILE A 150 0.68 10.43 -0.74
N LEU A 151 0.17 10.40 0.50
CA LEU A 151 -0.59 11.51 1.09
C LEU A 151 0.35 12.66 1.45
N ALA A 152 1.50 12.36 2.00
CA ALA A 152 2.56 13.30 2.28
C ALA A 152 3.07 13.99 0.99
N ILE A 153 3.31 13.22 -0.08
CA ILE A 153 3.72 13.74 -1.39
C ILE A 153 2.63 14.66 -1.96
N ALA A 154 1.36 14.27 -1.88
CA ALA A 154 0.24 15.08 -2.33
C ALA A 154 0.20 16.45 -1.63
N ALA A 155 0.36 16.47 -0.30
CA ALA A 155 0.44 17.71 0.48
C ALA A 155 1.68 18.55 0.11
N SER A 156 2.86 17.92 -0.02
CA SER A 156 4.09 18.60 -0.43
C SER A 156 3.97 19.25 -1.81
N LYS A 157 3.34 18.58 -2.78
CA LYS A 157 3.10 19.13 -4.12
C LYS A 157 2.09 20.29 -4.15
N LEU A 158 1.32 20.47 -3.09
CA LEU A 158 0.48 21.67 -2.88
C LEU A 158 1.20 22.80 -2.15
N GLY A 159 2.51 22.66 -1.89
CA GLY A 159 3.33 23.67 -1.21
C GLY A 159 3.31 23.56 0.32
N CYS A 160 2.82 22.46 0.89
CA CYS A 160 2.86 22.23 2.33
C CYS A 160 4.27 21.83 2.81
N LYS A 161 4.56 22.13 4.06
CA LYS A 161 5.74 21.65 4.81
C LYS A 161 5.36 20.37 5.54
N VAL A 162 5.91 19.24 5.11
CA VAL A 162 5.42 17.93 5.51
C VAL A 162 6.42 17.21 6.41
N ASP A 163 5.94 16.70 7.53
CA ASP A 163 6.63 15.69 8.35
C ASP A 163 5.92 14.34 8.16
N ILE A 164 6.68 13.25 8.32
CA ILE A 164 6.16 11.89 8.13
C ILE A 164 6.56 11.00 9.31
N CYS A 165 5.71 10.05 9.67
CA CYS A 165 6.09 8.98 10.58
C CYS A 165 5.37 7.67 10.24
N ASP A 166 6.06 6.58 10.56
CA ASP A 166 5.51 5.23 10.48
C ASP A 166 6.17 4.34 11.53
N THR A 167 5.49 3.33 12.01
CA THR A 167 6.06 2.34 12.94
C THR A 167 6.98 1.34 12.26
N ASP A 168 6.87 1.21 10.93
CA ASP A 168 7.70 0.36 10.09
C ASP A 168 8.81 1.19 9.42
N GLU A 169 10.06 0.81 9.66
CA GLU A 169 11.23 1.42 9.02
C GLU A 169 11.22 1.28 7.50
N VAL A 170 10.63 0.20 6.97
CA VAL A 170 10.53 -0.02 5.52
C VAL A 170 9.66 1.08 4.90
N CYS A 171 8.53 1.43 5.53
CA CYS A 171 7.66 2.51 5.06
C CYS A 171 8.38 3.87 5.00
N ILE A 172 9.24 4.17 5.99
CA ILE A 172 10.04 5.42 5.98
C ILE A 172 11.02 5.45 4.79
N LYS A 173 11.67 4.32 4.49
CA LYS A 173 12.59 4.21 3.35
C LYS A 173 11.86 4.31 2.01
N ASP A 174 10.73 3.61 1.87
CA ASP A 174 9.91 3.65 0.67
C ASP A 174 9.36 5.06 0.41
N THR A 175 8.87 5.71 1.48
CA THR A 175 8.42 7.12 1.40
C THR A 175 9.55 8.02 0.92
N ALA A 176 10.76 7.91 1.45
CA ALA A 176 11.89 8.73 1.04
C ALA A 176 12.21 8.55 -0.46
N SER A 177 12.24 7.30 -0.93
CA SER A 177 12.45 6.98 -2.35
C SER A 177 11.34 7.55 -3.25
N ASN A 178 10.07 7.47 -2.79
CA ASN A 178 8.94 8.03 -3.53
C ASN A 178 8.97 9.57 -3.55
N PHE A 179 9.45 10.24 -2.50
CA PHE A 179 9.67 11.69 -2.51
C PHE A 179 10.73 12.09 -3.55
N GLU A 180 11.84 11.36 -3.64
CA GLU A 180 12.88 11.58 -4.67
C GLU A 180 12.31 11.40 -6.07
N LEU A 181 11.54 10.32 -6.31
CA LEU A 181 10.89 10.03 -7.58
C LEU A 181 9.93 11.16 -8.00
N ASN A 182 9.30 11.80 -7.05
CA ASN A 182 8.38 12.93 -7.25
C ASN A 182 9.07 14.31 -7.28
N SER A 183 10.40 14.37 -7.14
CA SER A 183 11.16 15.64 -7.08
C SER A 183 10.62 16.63 -6.05
N THR A 184 10.24 16.12 -4.87
CA THR A 184 9.76 16.89 -3.73
C THR A 184 10.43 16.43 -2.43
N THR A 185 10.20 17.11 -1.31
CA THR A 185 10.87 16.83 -0.05
C THR A 185 9.90 16.85 1.13
N PHE A 186 10.25 16.17 2.19
CA PHE A 186 9.66 16.34 3.53
C PHE A 186 10.68 17.02 4.46
N ASN A 187 10.20 17.60 5.57
CA ASN A 187 11.08 18.30 6.51
C ASN A 187 11.69 17.37 7.57
N ASP A 188 10.88 16.49 8.15
CA ASP A 188 11.32 15.56 9.20
C ASP A 188 10.66 14.19 9.05
N SER A 189 11.33 13.15 9.54
CA SER A 189 10.81 11.79 9.52
C SER A 189 11.28 11.00 10.74
N TRP A 190 10.43 10.09 11.27
CA TRP A 190 10.82 9.21 12.36
C TRP A 190 10.08 7.88 12.34
N ILE A 191 10.74 6.84 12.88
CA ILE A 191 10.09 5.57 13.18
C ILE A 191 9.29 5.75 14.48
N GLY A 192 7.97 5.59 14.40
CA GLY A 192 7.07 5.78 15.52
C GLY A 192 5.71 6.33 15.09
N SER A 193 5.07 7.11 15.96
CA SER A 193 3.72 7.61 15.76
C SER A 193 3.59 9.06 16.21
N ALA A 194 2.37 9.60 16.21
CA ALA A 194 2.03 10.95 16.65
C ALA A 194 2.47 11.27 18.10
N ASN A 195 2.61 10.27 18.96
CA ASN A 195 3.10 10.45 20.35
C ASN A 195 4.58 10.88 20.43
N ASN A 196 5.34 10.73 19.36
CA ASN A 196 6.73 11.19 19.28
C ASN A 196 6.82 12.70 19.00
N VAL A 197 5.74 13.31 18.55
CA VAL A 197 5.65 14.78 18.38
C VAL A 197 5.62 15.44 19.75
N LYS A 198 6.63 16.27 20.04
CA LYS A 198 6.74 16.95 21.35
C LYS A 198 5.86 18.22 21.38
N ASP A 199 6.38 19.32 20.85
CA ASP A 199 5.75 20.65 20.95
C ASP A 199 5.25 21.20 19.61
N LYS A 200 5.62 20.56 18.49
CA LYS A 200 5.21 20.98 17.15
C LYS A 200 3.70 20.77 16.97
N LYS A 201 3.07 21.73 16.31
CA LYS A 201 1.66 21.69 15.94
C LYS A 201 1.51 21.86 14.44
N TYR A 202 0.48 21.25 13.90
CA TYR A 202 0.25 21.14 12.47
C TYR A 202 -1.09 21.79 12.09
N ASP A 203 -1.11 22.42 10.94
CA ASP A 203 -2.34 22.95 10.31
C ASP A 203 -3.20 21.79 9.81
N MET A 204 -2.56 20.68 9.39
CA MET A 204 -3.25 19.47 8.98
C MET A 204 -2.54 18.23 9.53
N VAL A 205 -3.33 17.32 10.11
CA VAL A 205 -2.90 15.98 10.53
C VAL A 205 -3.65 14.95 9.69
N ILE A 206 -2.93 14.02 9.09
CA ILE A 206 -3.49 12.97 8.24
C ILE A 206 -3.15 11.63 8.90
N ALA A 207 -4.12 10.71 8.97
CA ALA A 207 -3.92 9.35 9.45
C ALA A 207 -4.85 8.38 8.71
N ASN A 208 -4.31 7.68 7.69
CA ASN A 208 -5.02 6.63 6.97
C ASN A 208 -4.58 5.26 7.49
N ILE A 209 -5.08 4.89 8.67
CA ILE A 209 -4.69 3.69 9.42
C ILE A 209 -5.91 2.97 10.00
N VAL A 210 -5.74 1.72 10.39
CA VAL A 210 -6.86 0.90 10.89
C VAL A 210 -7.54 1.48 12.13
N ALA A 211 -8.85 1.29 12.24
CA ALA A 211 -9.71 1.89 13.26
C ALA A 211 -9.24 1.68 14.70
N ASP A 212 -8.68 0.53 15.03
CA ASP A 212 -8.21 0.23 16.39
C ASP A 212 -7.00 1.07 16.78
N VAL A 213 -6.09 1.33 15.84
CA VAL A 213 -4.94 2.21 16.04
C VAL A 213 -5.42 3.66 16.17
N LEU A 214 -6.36 4.13 15.33
CA LEU A 214 -6.97 5.46 15.47
C LEU A 214 -7.57 5.67 16.85
N VAL A 215 -8.30 4.67 17.36
CA VAL A 215 -8.88 4.70 18.73
C VAL A 215 -7.79 4.76 19.80
N PHE A 216 -6.66 4.11 19.59
CA PHE A 216 -5.55 4.10 20.54
C PHE A 216 -4.81 5.44 20.57
N ILE A 217 -4.46 6.01 19.42
CA ILE A 217 -3.65 7.25 19.33
C ILE A 217 -4.47 8.54 19.21
N HIS A 218 -5.81 8.49 19.35
CA HIS A 218 -6.70 9.65 19.11
C HIS A 218 -6.30 10.92 19.88
N ASN A 219 -5.83 10.78 21.11
CA ASN A 219 -5.39 11.93 21.91
C ASN A 219 -4.11 12.55 21.36
N ASP A 220 -3.19 11.75 20.84
CA ASP A 220 -1.93 12.22 20.30
C ASP A 220 -2.17 12.93 18.96
N LEU A 221 -3.04 12.39 18.10
CA LEU A 221 -3.48 13.08 16.87
C LEU A 221 -4.08 14.46 17.19
N LYS A 222 -5.00 14.56 18.17
CA LYS A 222 -5.60 15.84 18.58
C LYS A 222 -4.59 16.81 19.16
N LYS A 223 -3.61 16.33 19.94
CA LYS A 223 -2.56 17.16 20.51
C LYS A 223 -1.65 17.75 19.43
N CYS A 224 -1.46 17.07 18.30
CA CYS A 224 -0.66 17.57 17.18
C CYS A 224 -1.34 18.71 16.41
N LEU A 225 -2.65 18.93 16.56
CA LEU A 225 -3.38 19.98 15.84
C LEU A 225 -3.14 21.36 16.44
N LYS A 226 -2.91 22.33 15.57
CA LYS A 226 -3.10 23.77 15.88
C LYS A 226 -4.59 24.02 16.16
N ASP A 227 -4.90 25.14 16.79
CA ASP A 227 -6.27 25.65 16.81
C ASP A 227 -6.66 25.98 15.35
N ASP A 228 -7.92 25.73 14.98
CA ASP A 228 -8.44 25.72 13.61
C ASP A 228 -7.81 24.67 12.68
N GLY A 229 -6.94 23.81 13.18
CA GLY A 229 -6.29 22.75 12.41
C GLY A 229 -7.25 21.66 11.94
N ILE A 230 -6.93 21.05 10.81
CA ILE A 230 -7.72 20.02 10.14
C ILE A 230 -7.15 18.64 10.45
N LEU A 231 -8.01 17.72 10.84
CA LEU A 231 -7.68 16.30 11.01
C LEU A 231 -8.42 15.48 9.95
N VAL A 232 -7.67 14.73 9.15
CA VAL A 232 -8.20 13.76 8.19
C VAL A 232 -7.89 12.35 8.70
N ILE A 233 -8.91 11.58 9.04
CA ILE A 233 -8.75 10.17 9.42
C ILE A 233 -9.47 9.25 8.45
N SER A 234 -8.84 8.13 8.12
CA SER A 234 -9.38 7.11 7.22
C SER A 234 -8.88 5.70 7.62
N GLY A 235 -9.21 4.67 6.81
CA GLY A 235 -8.94 3.28 7.17
C GLY A 235 -9.99 2.69 8.11
N ILE A 236 -11.19 3.28 8.12
CA ILE A 236 -12.28 2.95 9.02
C ILE A 236 -13.34 2.16 8.25
N LEU A 237 -13.51 0.88 8.56
CA LEU A 237 -14.68 0.14 8.08
C LEU A 237 -15.97 0.69 8.72
N ASP A 238 -17.07 0.73 7.97
CA ASP A 238 -18.36 1.28 8.43
C ASP A 238 -18.81 0.69 9.77
N LYS A 239 -18.63 -0.60 9.99
CA LYS A 239 -18.92 -1.28 11.27
C LYS A 239 -18.14 -0.71 12.48
N HIS A 240 -17.03 0.01 12.26
CA HIS A 240 -16.20 0.62 13.30
C HIS A 240 -16.41 2.14 13.45
N LYS A 241 -17.23 2.75 12.59
CA LYS A 241 -17.50 4.19 12.54
C LYS A 241 -17.81 4.77 13.91
N ASP A 242 -18.85 4.26 14.58
CA ASP A 242 -19.30 4.82 15.86
C ASP A 242 -18.25 4.71 16.97
N LYS A 243 -17.45 3.64 16.96
CA LYS A 243 -16.34 3.44 17.89
C LYS A 243 -15.29 4.53 17.72
N VAL A 244 -14.93 4.86 16.48
CA VAL A 244 -13.94 5.90 16.17
C VAL A 244 -14.50 7.29 16.45
N LEU A 245 -15.67 7.64 15.90
CA LEU A 245 -16.26 8.97 16.05
C LEU A 245 -16.44 9.41 17.51
N ARG A 246 -16.77 8.48 18.41
CA ARG A 246 -16.86 8.77 19.86
C ARG A 246 -15.57 9.33 20.45
N LYS A 247 -14.40 9.01 19.86
CA LYS A 247 -13.09 9.49 20.33
C LYS A 247 -12.76 10.91 19.88
N PHE A 248 -13.44 11.39 18.85
CA PHE A 248 -13.21 12.69 18.25
C PHE A 248 -14.41 13.65 18.42
N LYS A 249 -15.36 13.32 19.32
CA LYS A 249 -16.59 14.10 19.57
C LYS A 249 -16.36 15.54 20.03
N ASP A 250 -15.16 15.85 20.50
CA ASP A 250 -14.69 17.17 20.92
C ASP A 250 -14.14 18.02 19.76
N LEU A 251 -14.08 17.48 18.57
CA LEU A 251 -13.76 18.19 17.34
C LEU A 251 -15.05 18.43 16.55
N GLU A 252 -15.04 19.51 15.75
CA GLU A 252 -16.11 19.77 14.78
C GLU A 252 -15.95 18.85 13.57
N GLN A 253 -16.94 18.02 13.28
CA GLN A 253 -16.96 17.21 12.08
C GLN A 253 -17.37 18.10 10.89
N LEU A 254 -16.44 18.31 9.96
CA LEU A 254 -16.70 19.10 8.73
C LEU A 254 -17.34 18.21 7.66
N GLU A 255 -16.81 17.01 7.46
CA GLU A 255 -17.23 16.13 6.38
C GLU A 255 -17.09 14.66 6.79
N LEU A 256 -17.94 13.81 6.20
CA LEU A 256 -17.84 12.37 6.27
C LEU A 256 -18.01 11.82 4.85
N ILE A 257 -16.97 11.17 4.35
CA ILE A 257 -16.94 10.53 3.04
C ILE A 257 -17.16 9.04 3.23
N HIS A 258 -18.11 8.47 2.50
CA HIS A 258 -18.40 7.04 2.51
C HIS A 258 -18.16 6.49 1.10
N LYS A 259 -17.15 5.63 0.95
CA LYS A 259 -16.86 4.92 -0.31
C LYS A 259 -16.87 3.42 -0.03
N ASN A 260 -17.81 2.72 -0.64
CA ASN A 260 -18.06 1.30 -0.39
C ASN A 260 -18.23 1.03 1.12
N GLU A 261 -17.39 0.20 1.70
CA GLU A 261 -17.39 -0.15 3.14
C GLU A 261 -16.49 0.76 4.00
N TRP A 262 -15.85 1.78 3.39
CA TRP A 262 -14.83 2.61 4.03
C TRP A 262 -15.32 4.01 4.33
N ILE A 263 -14.92 4.50 5.50
CA ILE A 263 -15.23 5.84 6.00
C ILE A 263 -13.93 6.66 6.12
N THR A 264 -14.02 7.88 5.61
CA THR A 264 -13.04 8.96 5.86
C THR A 264 -13.76 10.10 6.53
N VAL A 265 -13.19 10.69 7.57
CA VAL A 265 -13.80 11.79 8.30
C VAL A 265 -12.82 12.95 8.42
N ILE A 266 -13.31 14.12 8.15
CA ILE A 266 -12.60 15.37 8.26
C ILE A 266 -13.13 16.13 9.46
N PHE A 267 -12.25 16.47 10.38
CA PHE A 267 -12.56 17.25 11.57
C PHE A 267 -11.77 18.57 11.56
N LYS A 268 -12.31 19.54 12.28
CA LYS A 268 -11.65 20.79 12.64
C LYS A 268 -11.55 20.92 14.14
N LYS A 269 -10.38 21.31 14.64
CA LYS A 269 -10.21 21.66 16.04
C LYS A 269 -10.74 23.09 16.25
N GLN A 270 -11.69 23.24 17.17
CA GLN A 270 -12.21 24.55 17.52
C GLN A 270 -11.20 25.34 18.36
N GLU A 271 -11.19 26.65 18.18
CA GLU A 271 -10.42 27.56 19.03
C GLU A 271 -10.94 27.48 20.48
N LEU A 272 -10.07 27.28 21.45
CA LEU A 272 -10.45 27.37 22.86
C LEU A 272 -10.69 28.87 23.19
N ILE A 273 -11.95 29.24 23.32
CA ILE A 273 -12.36 30.57 23.74
C ILE A 273 -12.00 30.80 25.22
#